data_953adb1848a90677c8d36a929cfca1b8
#
_entry.id   953adb1848a90677c8d36a929cfca1b8
#
_cell.length_a   1.000
_cell.length_b   1.000
_cell.length_c   1.000
_cell.angle_alpha   90.00
_cell.angle_beta   90.00
_cell.angle_gamma   90.00
#
_symmetry.space_group_name_H-M   'P 1'
#
loop_
_entity.id
_entity.type
_entity.pdbx_description
1 polymer ?
#
loop_
_entity_poly.entity_id
_entity_poly.type
_entity_poly.pdbx_seq_one_letter_code
_entity_poly.pdbx_strand_id
1 'polypeptide(L)'
;MRSAIALVCCVALWATVAAQNNQNTPLRLVSTAWPPFTAAPKQPRFALDLVETALGRIGVTSKTAIVSAQQFTPSLLSGLFDGSGAAWKDPDRERDLLFSQPYLENRLVLVGRHGADVSAKALTDLKGKRIAIVDGYSYGQSIDAAGPAWVRARSEEDCVTQLLKGAVDYTLMDELVIDYILSNYPKESGTKLEIGSTALLTKDLYFVLQRSRADAQSIIERFNAQLRGMIADRTYHRLLHVDWILADVDGDGVPELVPRTDLAGALEPKHAYLLFAPPSSDTAAKPGFYVGGNVYADWASVPENYKLSNSDKPDPRRSQGTIFRFVF
;
A
#
# COMPACT_ATOMS: atom_id res chain seq x y z
N MET A 1 -14.80 -31.63 -64.02
CA MET A 1 -14.85 -30.39 -63.23
C MET A 1 -15.49 -30.69 -61.86
N ARG A 2 -14.76 -31.25 -60.95
CA ARG A 2 -15.13 -31.44 -59.52
C ARG A 2 -13.86 -31.82 -58.78
N SER A 3 -13.11 -30.86 -58.22
CA SER A 3 -12.14 -31.07 -57.17
C SER A 3 -11.29 -29.79 -56.99
N ALA A 4 -11.79 -28.76 -56.32
CA ALA A 4 -11.01 -27.60 -55.96
C ALA A 4 -11.63 -26.73 -54.85
N ILE A 5 -12.43 -27.30 -53.93
CA ILE A 5 -13.09 -26.50 -52.85
C ILE A 5 -12.75 -27.03 -51.43
N ALA A 6 -11.92 -28.02 -51.25
CA ALA A 6 -11.69 -28.64 -49.93
C ALA A 6 -10.43 -28.17 -49.21
N LEU A 7 -9.64 -27.20 -49.71
CA LEU A 7 -8.33 -26.87 -49.11
C LEU A 7 -8.23 -25.50 -48.40
N VAL A 8 -9.31 -24.71 -48.35
CA VAL A 8 -9.22 -23.34 -47.77
C VAL A 8 -9.75 -23.27 -46.32
N CYS A 9 -10.48 -24.28 -45.85
CA CYS A 9 -11.05 -24.22 -44.48
C CYS A 9 -10.10 -24.68 -43.33
N CYS A 10 -8.99 -25.34 -43.63
CA CYS A 10 -8.09 -25.84 -42.53
C CYS A 10 -7.07 -24.85 -42.04
N VAL A 11 -6.79 -23.76 -42.75
CA VAL A 11 -5.75 -22.80 -42.35
C VAL A 11 -6.30 -21.74 -41.36
N ALA A 12 -7.61 -21.47 -41.38
CA ALA A 12 -8.22 -20.48 -40.48
C ALA A 12 -8.42 -20.95 -39.03
N LEU A 13 -8.40 -22.26 -38.78
CA LEU A 13 -8.59 -22.83 -37.43
C LEU A 13 -7.29 -22.87 -36.59
N TRP A 14 -6.15 -22.77 -37.20
CA TRP A 14 -4.87 -22.81 -36.49
C TRP A 14 -4.45 -21.43 -35.91
N ALA A 15 -4.97 -20.34 -36.45
CA ALA A 15 -4.64 -18.98 -35.96
C ALA A 15 -5.39 -18.61 -34.67
N THR A 16 -6.52 -19.26 -34.38
CA THR A 16 -7.30 -18.95 -33.16
C THR A 16 -6.82 -19.70 -31.91
N VAL A 17 -6.10 -20.80 -32.07
CA VAL A 17 -5.57 -21.58 -30.92
C VAL A 17 -4.32 -20.95 -30.33
N ALA A 18 -3.53 -20.23 -31.11
CA ALA A 18 -2.31 -19.57 -30.60
C ALA A 18 -2.61 -18.33 -29.73
N ALA A 19 -3.77 -17.69 -29.89
CA ALA A 19 -4.16 -16.52 -29.09
C ALA A 19 -4.76 -16.87 -27.70
N GLN A 20 -5.21 -18.10 -27.52
CA GLN A 20 -5.83 -18.54 -26.24
C GLN A 20 -4.84 -19.07 -25.18
N ASN A 21 -3.60 -19.37 -25.54
CA ASN A 21 -2.65 -20.00 -24.63
C ASN A 21 -1.85 -19.01 -23.75
N ASN A 22 -2.00 -17.70 -23.93
CA ASN A 22 -1.28 -16.70 -23.11
C ASN A 22 -2.03 -16.27 -21.82
N GLN A 23 -3.27 -16.71 -21.62
CA GLN A 23 -4.08 -16.29 -20.47
C GLN A 23 -3.81 -17.08 -19.18
N ASN A 24 -3.05 -18.18 -19.24
CA ASN A 24 -2.84 -19.07 -18.08
C ASN A 24 -1.45 -18.96 -17.42
N THR A 25 -0.54 -18.14 -17.95
CA THR A 25 0.77 -17.98 -17.31
C THR A 25 0.69 -16.95 -16.19
N PRO A 26 0.96 -17.33 -14.93
CA PRO A 26 0.93 -16.38 -13.83
C PRO A 26 1.89 -15.22 -14.05
N LEU A 27 1.46 -14.00 -13.70
CA LEU A 27 2.34 -12.84 -13.63
C LEU A 27 3.48 -13.14 -12.65
N ARG A 28 4.70 -12.90 -13.06
CA ARG A 28 5.88 -12.98 -12.21
C ARG A 28 6.11 -11.60 -11.60
N LEU A 29 5.73 -11.44 -10.35
CA LEU A 29 5.89 -10.18 -9.63
C LEU A 29 7.12 -10.24 -8.71
N VAL A 30 7.69 -9.09 -8.41
CA VAL A 30 8.78 -8.94 -7.43
C VAL A 30 8.38 -7.93 -6.36
N SER A 31 8.78 -8.17 -5.12
CA SER A 31 8.59 -7.25 -4.00
C SER A 31 9.70 -7.41 -2.96
N THR A 32 9.68 -6.60 -1.92
CA THR A 32 10.59 -6.70 -0.77
C THR A 32 9.90 -7.36 0.42
N ALA A 33 10.68 -7.77 1.43
CA ALA A 33 10.12 -8.04 2.75
C ALA A 33 9.90 -6.70 3.47
N TRP A 34 8.64 -6.31 3.58
CA TRP A 34 8.21 -5.04 4.21
C TRP A 34 6.87 -5.26 4.93
N PRO A 35 6.85 -6.04 6.01
CA PRO A 35 5.62 -6.31 6.76
C PRO A 35 5.11 -5.04 7.45
N PRO A 36 3.78 -4.81 7.50
CA PRO A 36 2.72 -5.76 7.11
C PRO A 36 2.27 -5.66 5.64
N PHE A 37 2.94 -4.85 4.80
CA PHE A 37 2.55 -4.61 3.41
C PHE A 37 2.90 -5.80 2.50
N THR A 38 4.15 -6.22 2.53
CA THR A 38 4.70 -7.22 1.63
C THR A 38 5.60 -8.19 2.38
N ALA A 39 5.46 -9.48 2.11
CA ALA A 39 6.28 -10.53 2.70
C ALA A 39 6.11 -11.85 1.93
N ALA A 40 6.86 -12.88 2.34
CA ALA A 40 6.67 -14.24 1.87
C ALA A 40 5.28 -14.78 2.29
N PRO A 41 4.73 -15.80 1.59
CA PRO A 41 3.48 -16.42 1.97
C PRO A 41 3.48 -16.87 3.44
N LYS A 42 2.31 -16.77 4.10
CA LYS A 42 2.07 -17.04 5.53
C LYS A 42 2.62 -15.98 6.50
N GLN A 43 3.20 -14.90 6.00
CA GLN A 43 3.53 -13.71 6.79
C GLN A 43 2.55 -12.59 6.45
N PRO A 44 2.42 -11.53 7.28
CA PRO A 44 1.58 -10.38 6.99
C PRO A 44 2.02 -9.71 5.69
N ARG A 45 1.10 -9.62 4.72
CA ARG A 45 1.38 -9.12 3.37
C ARG A 45 0.15 -8.49 2.71
N PHE A 46 -0.63 -7.74 3.46
CA PHE A 46 -1.96 -7.31 3.04
C PHE A 46 -1.98 -6.54 1.71
N ALA A 47 -0.92 -5.81 1.35
CA ALA A 47 -0.83 -5.13 0.06
C ALA A 47 -0.76 -6.14 -1.10
N LEU A 48 0.05 -7.20 -0.95
CA LEU A 48 0.11 -8.28 -1.93
C LEU A 48 -1.20 -9.07 -1.99
N ASP A 49 -1.81 -9.35 -0.82
CA ASP A 49 -3.10 -10.07 -0.76
C ASP A 49 -4.22 -9.29 -1.44
N LEU A 50 -4.22 -7.95 -1.32
CA LEU A 50 -5.15 -7.07 -2.03
C LEU A 50 -4.94 -7.17 -3.54
N VAL A 51 -3.70 -7.02 -4.00
CA VAL A 51 -3.37 -7.06 -5.44
C VAL A 51 -3.66 -8.44 -6.02
N GLU A 52 -3.28 -9.51 -5.36
CA GLU A 52 -3.56 -10.88 -5.78
C GLU A 52 -5.08 -11.17 -5.82
N THR A 53 -5.85 -10.64 -4.86
CA THR A 53 -7.32 -10.75 -4.86
C THR A 53 -7.95 -10.01 -6.03
N ALA A 54 -7.52 -8.77 -6.29
CA ALA A 54 -8.02 -7.97 -7.42
C ALA A 54 -7.68 -8.63 -8.76
N LEU A 55 -6.45 -9.11 -8.93
CA LEU A 55 -6.02 -9.86 -10.12
C LEU A 55 -6.82 -11.15 -10.30
N GLY A 56 -7.03 -11.91 -9.21
CA GLY A 56 -7.85 -13.12 -9.25
C GLY A 56 -9.28 -12.88 -9.71
N ARG A 57 -9.91 -11.77 -9.29
CA ARG A 57 -11.27 -11.38 -9.72
C ARG A 57 -11.36 -11.08 -11.21
N ILE A 58 -10.27 -10.70 -11.85
CA ILE A 58 -10.20 -10.46 -13.29
C ILE A 58 -9.62 -11.66 -14.07
N GLY A 59 -9.47 -12.83 -13.42
CA GLY A 59 -8.95 -14.05 -14.03
C GLY A 59 -7.45 -14.06 -14.29
N VAL A 60 -6.69 -13.18 -13.63
CA VAL A 60 -5.22 -13.10 -13.74
C VAL A 60 -4.61 -13.71 -12.48
N THR A 61 -3.75 -14.70 -12.64
CA THR A 61 -2.97 -15.29 -11.55
C THR A 61 -1.60 -14.61 -11.45
N SER A 62 -1.02 -14.59 -10.25
CA SER A 62 0.32 -14.02 -10.04
C SER A 62 1.14 -14.84 -9.04
N LYS A 63 2.46 -14.69 -9.10
CA LYS A 63 3.43 -15.21 -8.13
C LYS A 63 4.43 -14.11 -7.81
N THR A 64 4.59 -13.79 -6.53
CA THR A 64 5.51 -12.74 -6.07
C THR A 64 6.77 -13.35 -5.49
N ALA A 65 7.93 -12.96 -6.04
CA ALA A 65 9.24 -13.24 -5.46
C ALA A 65 9.61 -12.11 -4.48
N ILE A 66 10.17 -12.47 -3.33
CA ILE A 66 10.65 -11.51 -2.33
C ILE A 66 12.17 -11.40 -2.44
N VAL A 67 12.66 -10.18 -2.61
CA VAL A 67 14.09 -9.84 -2.72
C VAL A 67 14.47 -8.79 -1.67
N SER A 68 15.76 -8.50 -1.50
CA SER A 68 16.19 -7.39 -0.64
C SER A 68 15.78 -6.03 -1.22
N ALA A 69 15.70 -5.00 -0.38
CA ALA A 69 15.38 -3.63 -0.81
C ALA A 69 16.32 -3.13 -1.91
N GLN A 70 17.65 -3.41 -1.76
CA GLN A 70 18.67 -3.02 -2.72
C GLN A 70 18.52 -3.74 -4.08
N GLN A 71 17.99 -4.97 -4.06
CA GLN A 71 17.76 -5.75 -5.29
C GLN A 71 16.45 -5.43 -5.98
N PHE A 72 15.50 -4.78 -5.29
CA PHE A 72 14.12 -4.58 -5.78
C PHE A 72 14.08 -3.80 -7.08
N THR A 73 14.60 -2.57 -7.10
CA THR A 73 14.56 -1.73 -8.31
C THR A 73 15.34 -2.34 -9.48
N PRO A 74 16.58 -2.85 -9.31
CA PRO A 74 17.28 -3.55 -10.38
C PRO A 74 16.49 -4.76 -10.92
N SER A 75 15.89 -5.58 -10.04
CA SER A 75 15.09 -6.73 -10.45
C SER A 75 13.83 -6.31 -11.21
N LEU A 76 13.12 -5.30 -10.69
CA LEU A 76 11.90 -4.77 -11.32
C LEU A 76 12.16 -4.21 -12.71
N LEU A 77 13.26 -3.47 -12.92
CA LEU A 77 13.58 -2.84 -14.20
C LEU A 77 14.34 -3.77 -15.18
N SER A 78 14.81 -4.93 -14.73
CA SER A 78 15.58 -5.88 -15.58
C SER A 78 14.74 -6.59 -16.66
N GLY A 79 13.41 -6.56 -16.57
CA GLY A 79 12.51 -7.35 -17.41
C GLY A 79 12.39 -8.83 -17.01
N LEU A 80 13.09 -9.27 -15.96
CA LEU A 80 12.96 -10.65 -15.42
C LEU A 80 11.59 -10.89 -14.79
N PHE A 81 10.94 -9.82 -14.31
CA PHE A 81 9.62 -9.83 -13.73
C PHE A 81 8.64 -9.02 -14.58
N ASP A 82 7.39 -9.41 -14.54
CA ASP A 82 6.32 -8.72 -15.26
C ASP A 82 5.90 -7.40 -14.56
N GLY A 83 6.22 -7.25 -13.25
CA GLY A 83 5.90 -6.07 -12.48
C GLY A 83 6.07 -6.26 -10.98
N SER A 84 5.36 -5.45 -10.20
CA SER A 84 5.31 -5.52 -8.74
C SER A 84 3.90 -5.24 -8.20
N GLY A 85 3.51 -5.97 -7.16
CA GLY A 85 2.26 -5.70 -6.42
C GLY A 85 2.33 -4.43 -5.56
N ALA A 86 3.53 -3.96 -5.20
CA ALA A 86 3.73 -2.84 -4.31
C ALA A 86 4.97 -2.04 -4.72
N ALA A 87 4.76 -0.87 -5.31
CA ALA A 87 5.85 0.01 -5.73
C ALA A 87 5.47 1.48 -5.51
N TRP A 88 6.41 2.26 -5.01
CA TRP A 88 6.33 3.72 -5.04
C TRP A 88 6.69 4.24 -6.43
N LYS A 89 6.07 5.33 -6.81
CA LYS A 89 6.30 6.01 -8.07
C LYS A 89 7.54 6.90 -8.00
N ASP A 90 8.37 6.83 -9.03
CA ASP A 90 9.47 7.75 -9.25
C ASP A 90 9.74 7.90 -10.76
N PRO A 91 10.47 8.95 -11.20
CA PRO A 91 10.68 9.23 -12.63
C PRO A 91 11.36 8.09 -13.40
N ASP A 92 12.30 7.37 -12.78
CA ASP A 92 13.00 6.27 -13.46
C ASP A 92 12.07 5.09 -13.71
N ARG A 93 11.22 4.77 -12.74
CA ARG A 93 10.22 3.71 -12.87
C ARG A 93 9.11 4.07 -13.85
N GLU A 94 8.69 5.34 -13.90
CA GLU A 94 7.62 5.80 -14.82
C GLU A 94 7.97 5.61 -16.30
N ARG A 95 9.26 5.66 -16.64
CA ARG A 95 9.72 5.43 -18.02
C ARG A 95 9.39 4.02 -18.50
N ASP A 96 9.61 3.01 -17.65
CA ASP A 96 9.59 1.61 -18.05
C ASP A 96 8.34 0.87 -17.57
N LEU A 97 7.60 1.42 -16.61
CA LEU A 97 6.43 0.80 -15.98
C LEU A 97 5.13 1.55 -16.25
N LEU A 98 4.04 0.80 -16.30
CA LEU A 98 2.67 1.29 -16.18
C LEU A 98 2.22 1.15 -14.73
N PHE A 99 1.59 2.19 -14.20
CA PHE A 99 1.11 2.27 -12.84
C PHE A 99 -0.42 2.16 -12.81
N SER A 100 -0.94 1.41 -11.84
CA SER A 100 -2.37 1.45 -11.49
C SER A 100 -2.76 2.82 -10.91
N GLN A 101 -4.04 3.03 -10.61
CA GLN A 101 -4.41 4.01 -9.58
C GLN A 101 -3.75 3.62 -8.26
N PRO A 102 -3.40 4.61 -7.40
CA PRO A 102 -2.88 4.29 -6.07
C PRO A 102 -3.96 3.53 -5.29
N TYR A 103 -3.53 2.54 -4.53
CA TYR A 103 -4.45 1.75 -3.73
C TYR A 103 -4.21 1.89 -2.23
N LEU A 104 -3.16 2.60 -1.83
CA LEU A 104 -2.85 2.94 -0.45
C LEU A 104 -1.91 4.15 -0.41
N GLU A 105 -2.07 5.01 0.58
CA GLU A 105 -1.09 6.04 0.93
C GLU A 105 -0.17 5.52 2.04
N ASN A 106 1.11 5.56 1.84
CA ASN A 106 2.13 5.35 2.87
C ASN A 106 2.44 6.69 3.55
N ARG A 107 2.32 6.72 4.86
CA ARG A 107 2.52 7.91 5.70
C ARG A 107 3.73 7.70 6.58
N LEU A 108 4.86 8.34 6.21
CA LEU A 108 6.12 8.19 6.91
C LEU A 108 6.22 9.22 8.04
N VAL A 109 6.32 8.71 9.26
CA VAL A 109 6.41 9.50 10.48
C VAL A 109 7.81 9.41 11.11
N LEU A 110 8.12 10.41 11.92
CA LEU A 110 9.36 10.41 12.69
C LEU A 110 9.25 9.45 13.87
N VAL A 111 10.25 8.60 14.06
CA VAL A 111 10.35 7.69 15.20
C VAL A 111 11.66 7.93 15.92
N GLY A 112 11.57 8.22 17.22
CA GLY A 112 12.69 8.43 18.12
C GLY A 112 12.76 7.37 19.22
N ARG A 113 13.81 7.41 20.04
CA ARG A 113 13.84 6.68 21.31
C ARG A 113 12.87 7.34 22.29
N HIS A 114 12.37 6.59 23.25
CA HIS A 114 11.49 7.11 24.29
C HIS A 114 12.04 8.42 24.92
N GLY A 115 11.16 9.41 25.01
CA GLY A 115 11.49 10.76 25.48
C GLY A 115 12.17 11.66 24.42
N ALA A 116 12.37 11.19 23.20
CA ALA A 116 12.85 12.04 22.10
C ALA A 116 11.76 13.01 21.65
N ASP A 117 12.15 14.22 21.25
CA ASP A 117 11.24 15.16 20.61
C ASP A 117 10.95 14.72 19.16
N VAL A 118 9.72 14.29 18.91
CA VAL A 118 9.21 13.86 17.60
C VAL A 118 8.17 14.81 17.04
N SER A 119 8.12 16.05 17.52
CA SER A 119 7.10 17.05 17.15
C SER A 119 7.35 17.74 15.80
N ALA A 120 8.43 17.41 15.08
CA ALA A 120 8.76 17.99 13.78
C ALA A 120 7.57 17.94 12.81
N LYS A 121 7.39 19.03 12.06
CA LYS A 121 6.29 19.18 11.08
C LYS A 121 6.78 19.09 9.64
N ALA A 122 8.09 19.24 9.42
CA ALA A 122 8.74 19.13 8.12
C ALA A 122 10.12 18.50 8.26
N LEU A 123 10.65 17.93 7.18
CA LEU A 123 12.01 17.36 7.16
C LEU A 123 13.07 18.43 7.42
N THR A 124 12.81 19.68 7.05
CA THR A 124 13.70 20.82 7.30
C THR A 124 13.92 21.12 8.79
N ASP A 125 12.95 20.77 9.65
CA ASP A 125 13.03 20.95 11.11
C ASP A 125 14.10 20.04 11.73
N LEU A 126 14.51 19.03 11.01
CA LEU A 126 15.43 17.98 11.42
C LEU A 126 16.86 18.19 10.92
N LYS A 127 17.20 19.44 10.53
CA LYS A 127 18.53 19.78 10.03
C LYS A 127 19.63 19.32 11.00
N GLY A 128 20.62 18.60 10.47
CA GLY A 128 21.76 18.08 11.20
C GLY A 128 21.48 16.86 12.09
N LYS A 129 20.22 16.39 12.18
CA LYS A 129 19.89 15.12 12.85
C LYS A 129 20.25 13.95 11.97
N ARG A 130 20.75 12.86 12.57
CA ARG A 130 21.02 11.60 11.88
C ARG A 130 19.72 10.80 11.82
N ILE A 131 19.24 10.52 10.62
CA ILE A 131 17.96 9.82 10.41
C ILE A 131 18.19 8.57 9.57
N ALA A 132 17.83 7.40 10.12
CA ALA A 132 17.88 6.15 9.37
C ALA A 132 16.72 6.05 8.39
N ILE A 133 17.01 5.59 7.17
CA ILE A 133 16.07 5.23 6.12
C ILE A 133 16.55 3.98 5.41
N VAL A 134 15.63 3.21 4.82
CA VAL A 134 16.01 1.98 4.12
C VAL A 134 16.68 2.30 2.78
N ASP A 135 17.85 1.73 2.55
CA ASP A 135 18.54 1.83 1.28
C ASP A 135 17.79 1.07 0.18
N GLY A 136 17.72 1.66 -1.04
CA GLY A 136 17.00 1.09 -2.19
C GLY A 136 15.51 1.45 -2.26
N TYR A 137 14.95 2.16 -1.28
CA TYR A 137 13.59 2.69 -1.38
C TYR A 137 13.56 4.01 -2.16
N SER A 138 12.50 4.22 -2.94
CA SER A 138 12.30 5.41 -3.80
C SER A 138 11.61 6.55 -3.05
N TYR A 139 12.29 7.13 -2.07
CA TYR A 139 11.75 8.25 -1.28
C TYR A 139 11.52 9.51 -2.11
N GLY A 140 12.28 9.72 -3.19
CA GLY A 140 12.20 10.88 -4.07
C GLY A 140 13.14 12.00 -3.66
N GLN A 141 13.21 13.04 -4.51
CA GLN A 141 14.15 14.16 -4.37
C GLN A 141 13.94 14.99 -3.09
N SER A 142 12.75 14.95 -2.48
CA SER A 142 12.48 15.65 -1.22
C SER A 142 13.40 15.20 -0.07
N ILE A 143 13.85 13.94 -0.09
CA ILE A 143 14.81 13.41 0.88
C ILE A 143 16.19 14.04 0.67
N ASP A 144 16.63 14.19 -0.57
CA ASP A 144 17.97 14.70 -0.90
C ASP A 144 18.08 16.22 -0.65
N ALA A 145 16.96 16.94 -0.77
CA ALA A 145 16.90 18.40 -0.55
C ALA A 145 16.69 18.78 0.92
N ALA A 146 16.25 17.86 1.79
CA ALA A 146 16.01 18.12 3.21
C ALA A 146 17.32 18.15 4.00
N GLY A 147 17.35 18.92 5.09
CA GLY A 147 18.55 19.13 5.90
C GLY A 147 19.02 18.04 6.86
N PRO A 148 18.33 16.87 7.04
CA PRO A 148 18.86 15.76 7.86
C PRO A 148 20.12 15.12 7.28
N ALA A 149 20.92 14.51 8.16
CA ALA A 149 21.99 13.60 7.78
C ALA A 149 21.40 12.18 7.62
N TRP A 150 21.15 11.76 6.38
CA TRP A 150 20.56 10.47 6.11
C TRP A 150 21.54 9.32 6.29
N VAL A 151 21.13 8.31 7.07
CA VAL A 151 21.88 7.06 7.28
C VAL A 151 21.13 5.93 6.59
N ARG A 152 21.75 5.31 5.57
CA ARG A 152 21.16 4.22 4.80
C ARG A 152 21.29 2.91 5.56
N ALA A 153 20.17 2.29 5.88
CA ALA A 153 20.04 1.01 6.56
C ALA A 153 19.61 -0.10 5.56
N ARG A 154 19.86 -1.34 5.88
CA ARG A 154 19.55 -2.48 4.99
C ARG A 154 18.09 -2.87 5.00
N SER A 155 17.39 -2.59 6.08
CA SER A 155 15.97 -2.94 6.29
C SER A 155 15.35 -2.04 7.37
N GLU A 156 14.02 -2.16 7.55
CA GLU A 156 13.29 -1.50 8.64
C GLU A 156 13.82 -1.95 10.03
N GLU A 157 14.11 -3.23 10.20
CA GLU A 157 14.67 -3.76 11.44
C GLU A 157 16.07 -3.18 11.72
N ASP A 158 16.87 -2.98 10.67
CA ASP A 158 18.19 -2.34 10.81
C ASP A 158 18.03 -0.86 11.22
N CYS A 159 17.04 -0.14 10.67
CA CYS A 159 16.71 1.22 11.10
C CYS A 159 16.39 1.28 12.61
N VAL A 160 15.48 0.41 13.08
CA VAL A 160 15.12 0.34 14.51
C VAL A 160 16.32 -0.06 15.36
N THR A 161 17.12 -1.02 14.89
CA THR A 161 18.33 -1.45 15.61
C THR A 161 19.32 -0.30 15.77
N GLN A 162 19.60 0.46 14.71
CA GLN A 162 20.48 1.63 14.76
C GLN A 162 19.93 2.73 15.69
N LEU A 163 18.61 2.96 15.66
CA LEU A 163 17.92 3.89 16.54
C LEU A 163 18.12 3.49 18.02
N LEU A 164 17.82 2.24 18.37
CA LEU A 164 17.91 1.75 19.75
C LEU A 164 19.35 1.73 20.28
N LYS A 165 20.35 1.50 19.42
CA LYS A 165 21.76 1.58 19.75
C LYS A 165 22.30 3.02 19.84
N GLY A 166 21.51 4.04 19.48
CA GLY A 166 21.94 5.43 19.48
C GLY A 166 22.88 5.81 18.32
N ALA A 167 23.02 4.93 17.32
CA ALA A 167 23.79 5.21 16.10
C ALA A 167 23.15 6.31 15.26
N VAL A 168 21.81 6.43 15.32
CA VAL A 168 21.03 7.52 14.72
C VAL A 168 20.15 8.17 15.79
N ASP A 169 19.67 9.38 15.49
CA ASP A 169 18.82 10.14 16.39
C ASP A 169 17.34 9.74 16.18
N TYR A 170 16.96 9.46 14.93
CA TYR A 170 15.62 9.09 14.51
C TYR A 170 15.66 8.07 13.38
N THR A 171 14.49 7.48 13.08
CA THR A 171 14.20 6.84 11.79
C THR A 171 12.92 7.42 11.20
N LEU A 172 12.81 7.44 9.86
CA LEU A 172 11.60 7.78 9.14
C LEU A 172 10.96 6.47 8.66
N MET A 173 9.75 6.18 9.15
CA MET A 173 9.11 4.87 8.95
C MET A 173 7.62 5.03 8.72
N ASP A 174 7.03 4.13 7.94
CA ASP A 174 5.59 4.12 7.70
C ASP A 174 4.80 3.83 8.99
N GLU A 175 3.70 4.56 9.23
CA GLU A 175 2.93 4.42 10.46
C GLU A 175 2.27 3.04 10.62
N LEU A 176 1.86 2.36 9.52
CA LEU A 176 1.34 0.99 9.61
C LEU A 176 2.43 -0.03 9.96
N VAL A 177 3.67 0.21 9.54
CA VAL A 177 4.82 -0.59 9.99
C VAL A 177 5.05 -0.41 11.48
N ILE A 178 4.98 0.82 11.98
CA ILE A 178 5.09 1.11 13.42
C ILE A 178 3.94 0.47 14.19
N ASP A 179 2.69 0.63 13.75
CA ASP A 179 1.53 0.00 14.39
C ASP A 179 1.68 -1.53 14.44
N TYR A 180 2.20 -2.11 13.35
CA TYR A 180 2.53 -3.53 13.32
C TYR A 180 3.60 -3.91 14.35
N ILE A 181 4.70 -3.15 14.44
CA ILE A 181 5.78 -3.37 15.41
C ILE A 181 5.24 -3.26 16.84
N LEU A 182 4.50 -2.19 17.16
CA LEU A 182 3.95 -1.98 18.50
C LEU A 182 2.95 -3.07 18.90
N SER A 183 2.14 -3.52 17.96
CA SER A 183 1.12 -4.57 18.21
C SER A 183 1.73 -5.95 18.40
N ASN A 184 2.79 -6.27 17.68
CA ASN A 184 3.39 -7.61 17.71
C ASN A 184 4.56 -7.72 18.71
N TYR A 185 5.19 -6.61 19.06
CA TYR A 185 6.35 -6.53 19.97
C TYR A 185 6.17 -5.48 21.09
N PRO A 186 5.05 -5.50 21.83
CA PRO A 186 4.73 -4.42 22.79
C PRO A 186 5.75 -4.33 23.94
N LYS A 187 6.38 -5.44 24.32
CA LYS A 187 7.40 -5.46 25.40
C LYS A 187 8.73 -4.85 24.95
N GLU A 188 9.09 -5.05 23.69
CA GLU A 188 10.35 -4.62 23.10
C GLU A 188 10.30 -3.18 22.59
N SER A 189 9.14 -2.73 22.08
CA SER A 189 8.96 -1.47 21.38
C SER A 189 8.16 -0.42 22.14
N GLY A 190 7.11 -0.82 22.85
CA GLY A 190 6.13 0.11 23.43
C GLY A 190 6.66 1.07 24.50
N THR A 191 7.78 0.71 25.15
CA THR A 191 8.45 1.56 26.16
C THR A 191 9.76 2.16 25.66
N LYS A 192 10.19 1.86 24.44
CA LYS A 192 11.49 2.27 23.89
C LYS A 192 11.40 3.26 22.75
N LEU A 193 10.22 3.38 22.12
CA LEU A 193 9.99 4.23 20.96
C LEU A 193 9.06 5.39 21.30
N GLU A 194 9.33 6.53 20.68
CA GLU A 194 8.48 7.71 20.64
C GLU A 194 8.10 7.98 19.19
N ILE A 195 6.80 8.24 18.92
CA ILE A 195 6.27 8.27 17.53
C ILE A 195 5.63 9.62 17.26
N GLY A 196 6.10 10.28 16.20
CA GLY A 196 5.52 11.54 15.73
C GLY A 196 4.14 11.32 15.13
N SER A 197 3.26 12.28 15.35
CA SER A 197 1.88 12.25 14.81
C SER A 197 1.75 12.87 13.43
N THR A 198 2.83 13.48 12.89
CA THR A 198 2.83 14.16 11.60
C THR A 198 3.53 13.30 10.56
N ALA A 199 2.86 13.00 9.46
CA ALA A 199 3.51 12.41 8.30
C ALA A 199 4.46 13.46 7.68
N LEU A 200 5.76 13.20 7.74
CA LEU A 200 6.78 14.09 7.17
C LEU A 200 6.99 13.83 5.69
N LEU A 201 6.57 12.67 5.21
CA LEU A 201 6.58 12.28 3.81
C LEU A 201 5.38 11.36 3.56
N THR A 202 4.67 11.55 2.47
CA THR A 202 3.65 10.64 1.98
C THR A 202 4.07 10.05 0.63
N LYS A 203 3.73 8.79 0.40
CA LYS A 203 4.01 8.07 -0.85
C LYS A 203 2.82 7.18 -1.18
N ASP A 204 2.32 7.30 -2.40
CA ASP A 204 1.30 6.40 -2.89
C ASP A 204 1.88 5.04 -3.26
N LEU A 205 1.14 3.98 -2.98
CA LEU A 205 1.48 2.60 -3.30
C LEU A 205 0.69 2.11 -4.51
N TYR A 206 1.40 1.50 -5.47
CA TYR A 206 0.85 1.12 -6.76
C TYR A 206 1.13 -0.35 -7.10
N PHE A 207 0.19 -0.98 -7.81
CA PHE A 207 0.47 -2.13 -8.65
C PHE A 207 1.07 -1.65 -9.97
N VAL A 208 2.15 -2.28 -10.43
CA VAL A 208 2.85 -1.87 -11.63
C VAL A 208 3.15 -3.06 -12.54
N LEU A 209 3.13 -2.82 -13.84
CA LEU A 209 3.53 -3.78 -14.88
C LEU A 209 4.54 -3.17 -15.83
N GLN A 210 5.40 -4.01 -16.41
CA GLN A 210 6.28 -3.60 -17.50
C GLN A 210 5.48 -3.01 -18.66
N ARG A 211 5.82 -1.80 -19.10
CA ARG A 211 5.17 -1.12 -20.23
C ARG A 211 5.31 -1.91 -21.54
N SER A 212 6.39 -2.67 -21.70
CA SER A 212 6.63 -3.51 -22.87
C SER A 212 5.72 -4.73 -22.96
N ARG A 213 4.98 -5.07 -21.91
CA ARG A 213 4.05 -6.19 -21.88
C ARG A 213 2.77 -5.82 -22.66
N ALA A 214 2.40 -6.59 -23.67
CA ALA A 214 1.30 -6.26 -24.61
C ALA A 214 -0.07 -6.10 -23.94
N ASP A 215 -0.36 -6.85 -22.86
CA ASP A 215 -1.62 -6.83 -22.12
C ASP A 215 -1.60 -5.96 -20.87
N ALA A 216 -0.47 -5.26 -20.58
CA ALA A 216 -0.28 -4.48 -19.36
C ALA A 216 -1.36 -3.42 -19.15
N GLN A 217 -1.67 -2.63 -20.18
CA GLN A 217 -2.68 -1.57 -20.12
C GLN A 217 -4.06 -2.15 -19.74
N SER A 218 -4.47 -3.22 -20.42
CA SER A 218 -5.77 -3.87 -20.15
C SER A 218 -5.83 -4.46 -18.73
N ILE A 219 -4.75 -5.06 -18.24
CA ILE A 219 -4.70 -5.59 -16.87
C ILE A 219 -4.79 -4.45 -15.85
N ILE A 220 -4.07 -3.35 -16.02
CA ILE A 220 -4.09 -2.17 -15.14
C ILE A 220 -5.50 -1.55 -15.09
N GLU A 221 -6.16 -1.36 -16.22
CA GLU A 221 -7.52 -0.80 -16.29
C GLU A 221 -8.54 -1.69 -15.56
N ARG A 222 -8.49 -2.99 -15.81
CA ARG A 222 -9.37 -3.96 -15.15
C ARG A 222 -9.09 -4.06 -13.65
N PHE A 223 -7.82 -4.00 -13.24
CA PHE A 223 -7.40 -3.92 -11.84
C PHE A 223 -8.00 -2.69 -11.16
N ASN A 224 -7.85 -1.50 -11.76
CA ASN A 224 -8.41 -0.25 -11.23
C ASN A 224 -9.94 -0.33 -11.04
N ALA A 225 -10.65 -0.93 -11.99
CA ALA A 225 -12.09 -1.15 -11.87
C ALA A 225 -12.43 -2.08 -10.69
N GLN A 226 -11.60 -3.11 -10.43
CA GLN A 226 -11.81 -4.03 -9.30
C GLN A 226 -11.58 -3.38 -7.95
N LEU A 227 -10.67 -2.43 -7.81
CA LEU A 227 -10.46 -1.71 -6.54
C LEU A 227 -11.76 -1.06 -6.05
N ARG A 228 -12.50 -0.40 -6.94
CA ARG A 228 -13.80 0.21 -6.60
C ARG A 228 -14.81 -0.83 -6.11
N GLY A 229 -14.93 -1.96 -6.79
CA GLY A 229 -15.79 -3.06 -6.36
C GLY A 229 -15.39 -3.63 -4.99
N MET A 230 -14.08 -3.72 -4.72
CA MET A 230 -13.56 -4.20 -3.44
C MET A 230 -13.78 -3.21 -2.28
N ILE A 231 -13.88 -1.91 -2.57
CA ILE A 231 -14.30 -0.90 -1.60
C ILE A 231 -15.77 -1.08 -1.28
N ALA A 232 -16.62 -1.17 -2.31
CA ALA A 232 -18.06 -1.31 -2.18
C ALA A 232 -18.47 -2.56 -1.38
N ASP A 233 -17.81 -3.70 -1.61
CA ASP A 233 -18.07 -4.96 -0.89
C ASP A 233 -17.21 -5.15 0.38
N ARG A 234 -16.48 -4.14 0.81
CA ARG A 234 -15.61 -4.12 2.01
C ARG A 234 -14.44 -5.11 1.98
N THR A 235 -14.18 -5.79 0.88
CA THR A 235 -13.00 -6.67 0.73
C THR A 235 -11.72 -5.89 0.94
N TYR A 236 -11.65 -4.66 0.40
CA TYR A 236 -10.53 -3.76 0.55
C TYR A 236 -10.16 -3.53 2.03
N HIS A 237 -11.13 -3.08 2.84
CA HIS A 237 -10.92 -2.81 4.26
C HIS A 237 -10.47 -4.04 5.04
N ARG A 238 -11.08 -5.21 4.73
CA ARG A 238 -10.72 -6.48 5.39
C ARG A 238 -9.27 -6.88 5.12
N LEU A 239 -8.81 -6.69 3.89
CA LEU A 239 -7.45 -7.07 3.49
C LEU A 239 -6.39 -6.11 4.03
N LEU A 240 -6.66 -4.80 4.05
CA LEU A 240 -5.72 -3.80 4.54
C LEU A 240 -5.75 -3.62 6.06
N HIS A 241 -6.72 -4.19 6.75
CA HIS A 241 -6.89 -4.06 8.20
C HIS A 241 -6.98 -2.61 8.69
N VAL A 242 -7.43 -1.68 7.83
CA VAL A 242 -7.65 -0.28 8.17
C VAL A 242 -9.11 -0.04 8.56
N ASP A 243 -9.33 0.88 9.49
CA ASP A 243 -10.69 1.18 9.97
C ASP A 243 -11.40 2.18 9.06
N TRP A 244 -10.66 3.12 8.49
CA TRP A 244 -11.17 4.15 7.61
C TRP A 244 -10.31 4.31 6.38
N ILE A 245 -10.95 4.60 5.26
CA ILE A 245 -10.30 5.01 4.01
C ILE A 245 -10.97 6.29 3.51
N LEU A 246 -10.24 7.07 2.72
CA LEU A 246 -10.75 8.22 2.00
C LEU A 246 -10.87 7.83 0.52
N ALA A 247 -12.09 7.77 -0.01
CA ALA A 247 -12.35 7.36 -1.39
C ALA A 247 -13.63 8.02 -1.92
N ASP A 248 -13.62 8.44 -3.17
CA ASP A 248 -14.81 8.85 -3.93
C ASP A 248 -15.64 7.60 -4.22
N VAL A 249 -16.74 7.40 -3.49
CA VAL A 249 -17.57 6.20 -3.59
C VAL A 249 -18.83 6.39 -4.44
N ASP A 250 -19.26 7.61 -4.63
CA ASP A 250 -20.44 7.94 -5.45
C ASP A 250 -20.08 8.49 -6.84
N GLY A 251 -18.82 8.82 -7.08
CA GLY A 251 -18.30 9.23 -8.37
C GLY A 251 -18.50 10.72 -8.66
N ASP A 252 -18.76 11.54 -7.63
CA ASP A 252 -18.94 12.98 -7.76
C ASP A 252 -17.62 13.77 -7.78
N GLY A 253 -16.50 13.09 -7.53
CA GLY A 253 -15.15 13.66 -7.49
C GLY A 253 -14.74 14.19 -6.12
N VAL A 254 -15.60 14.07 -5.10
CA VAL A 254 -15.30 14.43 -3.72
C VAL A 254 -15.12 13.13 -2.92
N PRO A 255 -13.94 12.88 -2.32
CA PRO A 255 -13.76 11.67 -1.55
C PRO A 255 -14.42 11.74 -0.17
N GLU A 256 -15.05 10.64 0.23
CA GLU A 256 -15.68 10.43 1.53
C GLU A 256 -14.83 9.56 2.44
N LEU A 257 -15.05 9.71 3.75
CA LEU A 257 -14.56 8.80 4.78
C LEU A 257 -15.45 7.56 4.83
N VAL A 258 -14.90 6.41 4.47
CA VAL A 258 -15.60 5.12 4.38
C VAL A 258 -15.12 4.20 5.48
N PRO A 259 -16.01 3.72 6.40
CA PRO A 259 -15.61 2.84 7.49
C PRO A 259 -15.45 1.40 7.03
N ARG A 260 -14.70 0.63 7.83
CA ARG A 260 -14.48 -0.81 7.63
C ARG A 260 -15.78 -1.63 7.61
N THR A 261 -16.80 -1.18 8.31
CA THR A 261 -18.10 -1.84 8.41
C THR A 261 -19.21 -0.81 8.45
N ASP A 262 -20.34 -1.12 7.80
CA ASP A 262 -21.57 -0.34 7.90
C ASP A 262 -22.39 -0.72 9.16
N LEU A 263 -21.99 -1.77 9.86
CA LEU A 263 -22.64 -2.23 11.08
C LEU A 263 -21.94 -1.63 12.29
N ALA A 264 -22.74 -1.16 13.22
CA ALA A 264 -22.42 -0.57 14.51
C ALA A 264 -20.95 -0.67 14.94
N GLY A 265 -20.26 0.43 15.09
CA GLY A 265 -18.98 0.33 15.71
C GLY A 265 -17.85 1.15 15.11
N ALA A 266 -18.17 2.17 14.33
CA ALA A 266 -17.15 3.09 13.88
C ALA A 266 -16.82 4.13 14.99
N LEU A 267 -15.52 4.29 15.26
CA LEU A 267 -15.02 5.42 16.03
C LEU A 267 -14.74 6.58 15.06
N GLU A 268 -14.89 7.82 15.55
CA GLU A 268 -14.49 8.98 14.76
C GLU A 268 -13.04 8.83 14.31
N PRO A 269 -12.75 8.98 13.00
CA PRO A 269 -11.39 8.77 12.49
C PRO A 269 -10.45 9.87 12.98
N LYS A 270 -9.28 9.48 13.47
CA LYS A 270 -8.19 10.43 13.73
C LYS A 270 -7.53 10.88 12.43
N HIS A 271 -7.38 9.97 11.51
CA HIS A 271 -6.93 10.17 10.13
C HIS A 271 -7.47 9.02 9.28
N ALA A 272 -7.52 9.22 7.97
CA ALA A 272 -7.91 8.20 7.02
C ALA A 272 -6.85 8.07 5.93
N TYR A 273 -6.70 6.87 5.35
CA TYR A 273 -5.79 6.64 4.25
C TYR A 273 -6.42 7.11 2.94
N LEU A 274 -5.66 7.90 2.18
CA LEU A 274 -6.05 8.34 0.85
C LEU A 274 -5.87 7.20 -0.15
N LEU A 275 -6.96 6.82 -0.83
CA LEU A 275 -6.94 5.77 -1.85
C LEU A 275 -6.67 6.29 -3.25
N PHE A 276 -7.27 7.42 -3.57
CA PHE A 276 -7.12 8.07 -4.86
C PHE A 276 -6.69 9.49 -4.58
N ALA A 277 -5.59 9.93 -5.20
CA ALA A 277 -5.22 11.32 -5.10
C ALA A 277 -6.40 12.18 -5.55
N PRO A 278 -6.91 13.12 -4.73
CA PRO A 278 -7.92 14.04 -5.20
C PRO A 278 -7.35 14.81 -6.39
N PRO A 279 -8.18 15.16 -7.38
CA PRO A 279 -7.75 16.13 -8.37
C PRO A 279 -7.27 17.36 -7.60
N SER A 280 -6.10 17.89 -7.96
CA SER A 280 -5.47 19.04 -7.32
C SER A 280 -6.43 20.24 -7.35
N SER A 281 -7.26 20.40 -6.34
CA SER A 281 -8.09 21.57 -6.12
C SER A 281 -7.76 22.14 -4.75
N ASP A 282 -7.33 23.38 -4.74
CA ASP A 282 -7.05 24.20 -3.54
C ASP A 282 -8.29 24.48 -2.66
N THR A 283 -9.41 23.84 -2.92
CA THR A 283 -10.63 23.90 -2.11
C THR A 283 -10.81 22.58 -1.38
N ALA A 284 -10.12 22.42 -0.26
CA ALA A 284 -10.33 21.31 0.65
C ALA A 284 -11.70 21.43 1.32
N ALA A 285 -12.76 21.02 0.65
CA ALA A 285 -14.01 20.70 1.31
C ALA A 285 -13.70 19.57 2.32
N LYS A 286 -14.14 19.72 3.57
CA LYS A 286 -13.99 18.69 4.58
C LYS A 286 -14.72 17.44 4.07
N PRO A 287 -14.06 16.26 4.02
CA PRO A 287 -14.70 15.06 3.49
C PRO A 287 -15.92 14.68 4.33
N GLY A 288 -16.99 14.26 3.67
CA GLY A 288 -18.17 13.68 4.30
C GLY A 288 -17.89 12.25 4.81
N PHE A 289 -18.85 11.67 5.54
CA PHE A 289 -18.81 10.29 6.04
C PHE A 289 -19.80 9.43 5.25
N TYR A 290 -19.32 8.45 4.51
CA TYR A 290 -20.16 7.50 3.79
C TYR A 290 -20.48 6.30 4.67
N VAL A 291 -21.64 6.29 5.32
CA VAL A 291 -22.06 5.25 6.26
C VAL A 291 -23.47 4.77 5.92
N GLY A 292 -23.68 3.46 5.89
CA GLY A 292 -25.00 2.89 5.64
C GLY A 292 -25.59 3.28 4.27
N GLY A 293 -24.75 3.57 3.28
CA GLY A 293 -25.17 3.97 1.93
C GLY A 293 -25.52 5.46 1.78
N ASN A 294 -25.25 6.30 2.80
CA ASN A 294 -25.53 7.74 2.77
C ASN A 294 -24.26 8.54 3.12
N VAL A 295 -24.16 9.74 2.56
CA VAL A 295 -23.11 10.71 2.89
C VAL A 295 -23.62 11.67 3.95
N TYR A 296 -22.85 11.84 5.03
CA TYR A 296 -23.09 12.78 6.13
C TYR A 296 -21.99 13.83 6.15
N ALA A 297 -22.36 15.10 6.33
CA ALA A 297 -21.42 16.21 6.28
C ALA A 297 -20.39 16.22 7.42
N ASP A 298 -20.75 15.69 8.59
CA ASP A 298 -19.90 15.61 9.76
C ASP A 298 -20.22 14.37 10.61
N TRP A 299 -19.30 14.03 11.55
CA TRP A 299 -19.47 12.88 12.44
C TRP A 299 -20.68 13.00 13.37
N ALA A 300 -21.07 14.21 13.77
CA ALA A 300 -22.22 14.42 14.64
C ALA A 300 -23.52 14.01 13.95
N SER A 301 -23.62 14.22 12.63
CA SER A 301 -24.78 13.88 11.80
C SER A 301 -24.91 12.39 11.51
N VAL A 302 -23.85 11.58 11.71
CA VAL A 302 -23.92 10.12 11.55
C VAL A 302 -24.84 9.55 12.63
N PRO A 303 -25.84 8.69 12.29
CA PRO A 303 -26.74 8.11 13.27
C PRO A 303 -26.01 7.24 14.31
N GLU A 304 -26.49 7.29 15.58
CA GLU A 304 -25.83 6.62 16.71
C GLU A 304 -25.72 5.08 16.55
N ASN A 305 -26.64 4.46 15.81
CA ASN A 305 -26.57 3.02 15.53
C ASN A 305 -25.37 2.60 14.68
N TYR A 306 -24.69 3.55 14.04
CA TYR A 306 -23.44 3.31 13.31
C TYR A 306 -22.19 3.64 14.13
N LYS A 307 -22.36 4.28 15.30
CA LYS A 307 -21.25 4.68 16.17
C LYS A 307 -20.99 3.61 17.23
N LEU A 308 -19.70 3.37 17.55
CA LEU A 308 -19.34 2.56 18.71
C LEU A 308 -19.62 3.31 20.00
N SER A 309 -20.31 2.66 20.92
CA SER A 309 -20.30 3.12 22.29
C SER A 309 -18.88 2.96 22.88
N ASN A 310 -18.48 3.86 23.79
CA ASN A 310 -17.17 3.77 24.46
C ASN A 310 -16.99 2.47 25.27
N SER A 311 -18.08 1.73 25.55
CA SER A 311 -18.08 0.43 26.24
C SER A 311 -17.70 -0.74 25.33
N ASP A 312 -17.83 -0.59 24.00
CA ASP A 312 -17.66 -1.68 23.03
C ASP A 312 -16.34 -1.61 22.26
N LYS A 313 -15.37 -0.82 22.77
CA LYS A 313 -14.03 -0.74 22.14
C LYS A 313 -13.45 -2.15 22.05
N PRO A 314 -13.17 -2.65 20.83
CA PRO A 314 -12.47 -3.92 20.70
C PRO A 314 -11.14 -3.83 21.44
N ASP A 315 -10.84 -4.83 22.27
CA ASP A 315 -9.52 -4.97 22.89
C ASP A 315 -8.46 -4.97 21.77
N PRO A 316 -7.57 -3.97 21.72
CA PRO A 316 -6.52 -3.90 20.70
C PRO A 316 -5.63 -5.14 20.67
N ARG A 317 -5.71 -5.99 21.70
CA ARG A 317 -5.03 -7.29 21.78
C ARG A 317 -5.75 -8.42 21.06
N ARG A 318 -6.97 -8.20 20.53
CA ARG A 318 -7.78 -9.23 19.82
C ARG A 318 -7.60 -9.29 18.31
N SER A 319 -6.82 -8.41 17.68
CA SER A 319 -6.38 -8.58 16.29
C SER A 319 -5.30 -9.64 16.22
N GLN A 320 -5.67 -10.89 16.53
CA GLN A 320 -4.72 -11.98 16.65
C GLN A 320 -4.76 -12.87 15.43
N GLY A 321 -3.64 -13.04 14.86
CA GLY A 321 -3.30 -14.18 14.05
C GLY A 321 -1.87 -14.11 13.59
N THR A 322 -0.99 -14.58 14.36
CA THR A 322 0.36 -15.03 14.01
C THR A 322 1.47 -14.28 14.76
N ILE A 323 2.08 -15.02 15.66
CA ILE A 323 3.27 -14.61 16.40
C ILE A 323 4.46 -14.69 15.46
N PHE A 324 5.10 -13.55 15.19
CA PHE A 324 6.38 -13.50 14.49
C PHE A 324 7.50 -13.29 15.52
N ARG A 325 8.51 -14.13 15.48
CA ARG A 325 9.75 -13.96 16.24
C ARG A 325 10.71 -13.11 15.40
N PHE A 326 11.01 -11.90 15.86
CA PHE A 326 12.27 -11.25 15.50
C PHE A 326 13.38 -11.86 16.37
N VAL A 327 14.45 -12.27 15.74
CA VAL A 327 15.73 -12.58 16.45
C VAL A 327 16.55 -11.30 16.33
N PHE A 328 16.68 -10.58 17.45
CA PHE A 328 17.56 -9.45 17.57
C PHE A 328 19.01 -9.91 17.78
#